data_421fc2b54d3f9c0610401ae80a0f00c6
#
_entry.id   421fc2b54d3f9c0610401ae80a0f00c6
#
_cell.length_a   1.000
_cell.length_b   1.000
_cell.length_c   1.000
_cell.angle_alpha   90.00
_cell.angle_beta   90.00
_cell.angle_gamma   90.00
#
_symmetry.space_group_name_H-M   'P 1'
#
loop_
_entity.id
_entity.type
_entity.pdbx_description
1 polymer ?
#
loop_
_entity_poly.entity_id
_entity_poly.type
_entity_poly.pdbx_seq_one_letter_code
_entity_poly.pdbx_strand_id
1 'polypeptide(L)'
;MVVEPGYSATEALEKRIPLSVGEMTDLLIRWWGDSGYRIQRTDPEMGHVRLRAIKDPESWQVDLSPHSALETQVSASFSGMNPEVRLQQFWDHISLYRHNPSTQAPRNSERNIPAAVLSRIESVVCINARSDENNVQFSGFIIDTNGLVLCTAHDLENSQHITVTLFDGREVMAKLLFKDPHVDLSILQIALKTKAAIHLSGGRNLLGMGETIFSVGCPNNLRDTVYAGTINAPPRKMNDQPLWQASMEIHHGSSGSPVFDVNGNIVAVVKGRYRGTTTTGFLIPMETIFNFLKEKNPL
;
A
#
# COMPACT_ATOMS: atom_id res chain seq x y z
N MET A 1 9.36 -20.42 -51.58
CA MET A 1 8.15 -19.78 -51.10
C MET A 1 8.17 -19.92 -49.60
N VAL A 2 8.67 -18.89 -48.92
CA VAL A 2 8.74 -18.85 -47.46
C VAL A 2 7.37 -18.32 -47.01
N VAL A 3 6.61 -19.13 -46.29
CA VAL A 3 5.35 -18.73 -45.70
C VAL A 3 5.71 -17.90 -44.46
N GLU A 4 5.48 -16.60 -44.51
CA GLU A 4 5.51 -15.74 -43.31
C GLU A 4 4.45 -16.21 -42.32
N PRO A 5 4.77 -16.35 -41.02
CA PRO A 5 3.78 -16.71 -40.02
C PRO A 5 2.80 -15.54 -39.86
N GLY A 6 1.55 -15.78 -40.24
CA GLY A 6 0.47 -14.82 -40.10
C GLY A 6 0.24 -14.46 -38.64
N TYR A 7 0.49 -13.21 -38.29
CA TYR A 7 0.08 -12.62 -37.02
C TYR A 7 -1.44 -12.43 -37.04
N SER A 8 -2.19 -13.28 -36.34
CA SER A 8 -3.62 -13.06 -36.16
C SER A 8 -3.85 -12.21 -34.90
N ALA A 9 -4.54 -11.10 -35.05
CA ALA A 9 -5.09 -10.36 -33.92
C ALA A 9 -6.30 -11.14 -33.42
N THR A 10 -6.29 -11.56 -32.16
CA THR A 10 -7.43 -12.21 -31.50
C THR A 10 -8.45 -11.15 -31.09
N GLU A 11 -9.75 -11.47 -31.21
CA GLU A 11 -10.83 -10.58 -30.75
C GLU A 11 -10.62 -10.16 -29.30
N ALA A 12 -10.88 -8.88 -29.03
CA ALA A 12 -10.73 -8.32 -27.70
C ALA A 12 -11.71 -8.98 -26.73
N LEU A 13 -11.17 -9.64 -25.70
CA LEU A 13 -11.97 -10.22 -24.64
C LEU A 13 -12.24 -9.14 -23.58
N GLU A 14 -13.52 -8.96 -23.22
CA GLU A 14 -13.93 -7.98 -22.23
C GLU A 14 -14.32 -8.64 -20.91
N LYS A 15 -13.83 -8.10 -19.80
CA LYS A 15 -14.19 -8.55 -18.45
C LYS A 15 -14.32 -7.37 -17.49
N ARG A 16 -15.21 -7.50 -16.51
CA ARG A 16 -15.30 -6.56 -15.37
C ARG A 16 -14.38 -7.00 -14.26
N ILE A 17 -13.64 -6.05 -13.72
CA ILE A 17 -12.65 -6.25 -12.67
C ILE A 17 -13.00 -5.32 -11.50
N PRO A 18 -13.07 -5.83 -10.25
CA PRO A 18 -13.40 -5.03 -9.07
C PRO A 18 -12.20 -4.19 -8.60
N LEU A 19 -11.73 -3.32 -9.46
CA LEU A 19 -10.71 -2.31 -9.24
C LEU A 19 -11.16 -1.04 -9.96
N SER A 20 -10.85 0.13 -9.43
CA SER A 20 -11.03 1.39 -10.13
C SER A 20 -10.12 1.48 -11.37
N VAL A 21 -10.44 2.35 -12.32
CA VAL A 21 -9.62 2.58 -13.52
C VAL A 21 -8.19 2.97 -13.15
N GLY A 22 -8.01 3.79 -12.09
CA GLY A 22 -6.70 4.20 -11.59
C GLY A 22 -5.88 3.01 -11.09
N GLU A 23 -6.45 2.20 -10.21
CA GLU A 23 -5.79 1.01 -9.65
C GLU A 23 -5.42 0.00 -10.74
N MET A 24 -6.33 -0.22 -11.70
CA MET A 24 -6.08 -1.11 -12.82
C MET A 24 -4.97 -0.59 -13.72
N THR A 25 -4.92 0.74 -13.95
CA THR A 25 -3.86 1.39 -14.71
C THR A 25 -2.50 1.19 -14.05
N ASP A 26 -2.40 1.47 -12.75
CA ASP A 26 -1.15 1.35 -11.99
C ASP A 26 -0.64 -0.10 -11.93
N LEU A 27 -1.57 -1.05 -11.77
CA LEU A 27 -1.27 -2.47 -11.80
C LEU A 27 -0.62 -2.89 -13.13
N LEU A 28 -1.22 -2.52 -14.25
CA LEU A 28 -0.75 -2.89 -15.58
C LEU A 28 0.58 -2.22 -15.93
N ILE A 29 0.73 -0.94 -15.59
CA ILE A 29 1.98 -0.21 -15.81
C ILE A 29 3.13 -0.87 -15.05
N ARG A 30 2.91 -1.23 -13.78
CA ARG A 30 3.91 -1.91 -12.97
C ARG A 30 4.27 -3.27 -13.54
N TRP A 31 3.27 -4.10 -13.81
CA TRP A 31 3.48 -5.46 -14.32
C TRP A 31 4.25 -5.48 -15.64
N TRP A 32 3.86 -4.64 -16.59
CA TRP A 32 4.55 -4.56 -17.88
C TRP A 32 5.91 -3.88 -17.77
N GLY A 33 6.08 -2.90 -16.89
CA GLY A 33 7.36 -2.28 -16.61
C GLY A 33 8.38 -3.29 -16.09
N ASP A 34 7.98 -4.08 -15.06
CA ASP A 34 8.81 -5.15 -14.49
C ASP A 34 9.12 -6.27 -15.52
N SER A 35 8.23 -6.45 -16.51
CA SER A 35 8.38 -7.40 -17.60
C SER A 35 9.20 -6.85 -18.79
N GLY A 36 9.66 -5.59 -18.72
CA GLY A 36 10.51 -4.94 -19.73
C GLY A 36 9.76 -4.45 -20.98
N TYR A 37 8.45 -4.18 -20.86
CA TYR A 37 7.67 -3.56 -21.92
C TYR A 37 7.81 -2.04 -21.88
N ARG A 38 7.83 -1.41 -23.07
CA ARG A 38 7.66 0.03 -23.25
C ARG A 38 6.18 0.37 -23.21
N ILE A 39 5.76 1.25 -22.31
CA ILE A 39 4.36 1.54 -22.07
C ILE A 39 4.02 2.93 -22.61
N GLN A 40 2.89 3.02 -23.31
CA GLN A 40 2.28 4.25 -23.78
C GLN A 40 0.87 4.34 -23.19
N ARG A 41 0.54 5.46 -22.58
CA ARG A 41 -0.79 5.76 -22.05
C ARG A 41 -1.42 6.86 -22.87
N THR A 42 -2.71 6.71 -23.16
CA THR A 42 -3.58 7.75 -23.75
C THR A 42 -4.91 7.74 -23.00
N ASP A 43 -5.47 8.92 -22.77
CA ASP A 43 -6.75 9.10 -22.09
C ASP A 43 -7.75 9.63 -23.14
N PRO A 44 -8.44 8.76 -23.90
CA PRO A 44 -9.28 9.15 -25.05
C PRO A 44 -10.50 9.96 -24.64
N GLU A 45 -11.05 9.68 -23.44
CA GLU A 45 -12.23 10.33 -22.87
C GLU A 45 -12.08 10.43 -21.35
N MET A 46 -12.91 11.26 -20.70
CA MET A 46 -12.85 11.43 -19.24
C MET A 46 -13.13 10.09 -18.53
N GLY A 47 -12.17 9.64 -17.73
CA GLY A 47 -12.25 8.39 -17.00
C GLY A 47 -11.85 7.13 -17.79
N HIS A 48 -11.61 7.24 -19.11
CA HIS A 48 -11.15 6.14 -19.95
C HIS A 48 -9.63 6.20 -20.12
N VAL A 49 -8.97 5.06 -20.00
CA VAL A 49 -7.52 4.92 -20.18
C VAL A 49 -7.24 3.84 -21.22
N ARG A 50 -6.39 4.15 -22.20
CA ARG A 50 -5.82 3.18 -23.12
C ARG A 50 -4.35 3.00 -22.86
N LEU A 51 -3.94 1.77 -22.63
CA LEU A 51 -2.55 1.39 -22.44
C LEU A 51 -2.08 0.56 -23.64
N ARG A 52 -0.90 0.89 -24.16
CA ARG A 52 -0.17 0.05 -25.12
C ARG A 52 1.18 -0.33 -24.51
N ALA A 53 1.48 -1.63 -24.46
CA ALA A 53 2.75 -2.12 -23.98
C ALA A 53 3.45 -2.87 -25.11
N ILE A 54 4.66 -2.47 -25.47
CA ILE A 54 5.39 -2.92 -26.66
C ILE A 54 6.73 -3.51 -26.23
N LYS A 55 6.99 -4.75 -26.67
CA LYS A 55 8.27 -5.45 -26.54
C LYS A 55 8.44 -6.34 -27.78
N ASP A 56 9.07 -5.79 -28.81
CA ASP A 56 9.16 -6.42 -30.13
C ASP A 56 9.56 -7.91 -30.05
N PRO A 57 8.85 -8.82 -30.74
CA PRO A 57 7.73 -8.60 -31.68
C PRO A 57 6.33 -8.57 -31.02
N GLU A 58 6.23 -8.50 -29.68
CA GLU A 58 4.99 -8.58 -28.91
C GLU A 58 4.41 -7.18 -28.63
N SER A 59 3.09 -7.06 -28.70
CA SER A 59 2.40 -5.86 -28.25
C SER A 59 1.04 -6.14 -27.63
N TRP A 60 0.73 -5.39 -26.57
CA TRP A 60 -0.56 -5.37 -25.90
C TRP A 60 -1.28 -4.08 -26.19
N GLN A 61 -2.58 -4.14 -26.27
CA GLN A 61 -3.47 -2.98 -26.13
C GLN A 61 -4.56 -3.33 -25.13
N VAL A 62 -4.73 -2.47 -24.12
CA VAL A 62 -5.75 -2.61 -23.09
C VAL A 62 -6.51 -1.31 -22.97
N ASP A 63 -7.81 -1.38 -23.10
CA ASP A 63 -8.74 -0.29 -22.89
C ASP A 63 -9.44 -0.49 -21.54
N LEU A 64 -9.40 0.54 -20.71
CA LEU A 64 -9.99 0.61 -19.39
C LEU A 64 -11.11 1.65 -19.39
N SER A 65 -12.32 1.27 -19.03
CA SER A 65 -13.44 2.20 -18.86
C SER A 65 -14.12 2.01 -17.50
N PRO A 66 -14.61 3.07 -16.86
CA PRO A 66 -15.29 2.94 -15.57
C PRO A 66 -16.64 2.26 -15.75
N HIS A 67 -16.85 1.15 -15.06
CA HIS A 67 -18.18 0.54 -14.91
C HIS A 67 -18.89 1.12 -13.68
N SER A 68 -18.13 1.32 -12.60
CA SER A 68 -18.53 2.02 -11.38
C SER A 68 -17.29 2.66 -10.75
N ALA A 69 -17.46 3.33 -9.60
CA ALA A 69 -16.31 3.89 -8.86
C ALA A 69 -15.28 2.83 -8.43
N LEU A 70 -15.70 1.56 -8.29
CA LEU A 70 -14.89 0.44 -7.78
C LEU A 70 -14.74 -0.70 -8.79
N GLU A 71 -15.26 -0.55 -10.02
CA GLU A 71 -15.20 -1.57 -11.05
C GLU A 71 -14.79 -0.97 -12.39
N THR A 72 -13.87 -1.65 -13.08
CA THR A 72 -13.40 -1.30 -14.42
C THR A 72 -13.81 -2.36 -15.42
N GLN A 73 -14.39 -1.93 -16.54
CA GLN A 73 -14.49 -2.73 -17.75
C GLN A 73 -13.13 -2.75 -18.42
N VAL A 74 -12.55 -3.93 -18.58
CA VAL A 74 -11.25 -4.14 -19.20
C VAL A 74 -11.43 -4.86 -20.51
N SER A 75 -10.95 -4.27 -21.60
CA SER A 75 -10.87 -4.89 -22.92
C SER A 75 -9.40 -5.07 -23.29
N ALA A 76 -8.95 -6.30 -23.56
CA ALA A 76 -7.55 -6.60 -23.81
C ALA A 76 -7.36 -7.33 -25.14
N SER A 77 -6.34 -6.90 -25.89
CA SER A 77 -5.89 -7.57 -27.12
C SER A 77 -4.37 -7.73 -27.12
N PHE A 78 -3.90 -8.79 -27.73
CA PHE A 78 -2.47 -9.11 -27.83
C PHE A 78 -2.09 -9.43 -29.28
N SER A 79 -0.96 -8.93 -29.71
CA SER A 79 -0.35 -9.26 -31.01
C SER A 79 1.05 -9.83 -30.76
N GLY A 80 1.29 -11.04 -31.22
CA GLY A 80 2.55 -11.77 -31.03
C GLY A 80 2.35 -13.28 -31.16
N MET A 81 3.34 -14.05 -30.70
CA MET A 81 3.26 -15.51 -30.71
C MET A 81 2.30 -16.03 -29.63
N ASN A 82 1.49 -17.05 -29.99
CA ASN A 82 0.55 -17.72 -29.10
C ASN A 82 -0.44 -16.74 -28.41
N PRO A 83 -1.21 -15.94 -29.16
CA PRO A 83 -2.02 -14.87 -28.61
C PRO A 83 -3.08 -15.36 -27.62
N GLU A 84 -3.69 -16.52 -27.85
CA GLU A 84 -4.68 -17.10 -26.93
C GLU A 84 -4.05 -17.46 -25.56
N VAL A 85 -2.87 -18.06 -25.55
CA VAL A 85 -2.15 -18.42 -24.32
C VAL A 85 -1.74 -17.17 -23.56
N ARG A 86 -1.28 -16.13 -24.26
CA ARG A 86 -0.90 -14.86 -23.67
C ARG A 86 -2.09 -14.12 -23.06
N LEU A 87 -3.22 -14.08 -23.78
CA LEU A 87 -4.46 -13.51 -23.24
C LEU A 87 -4.97 -14.29 -22.03
N GLN A 88 -4.86 -15.63 -22.04
CA GLN A 88 -5.23 -16.42 -20.88
C GLN A 88 -4.32 -16.08 -19.68
N GLN A 89 -3.01 -16.02 -19.86
CA GLN A 89 -2.05 -15.62 -18.82
C GLN A 89 -2.34 -14.20 -18.28
N PHE A 90 -2.69 -13.27 -19.15
CA PHE A 90 -3.12 -11.93 -18.76
C PHE A 90 -4.35 -11.98 -17.86
N TRP A 91 -5.38 -12.73 -18.26
CA TRP A 91 -6.62 -12.86 -17.48
C TRP A 91 -6.40 -13.63 -16.17
N ASP A 92 -5.54 -14.63 -16.18
CA ASP A 92 -5.16 -15.37 -14.95
C ASP A 92 -4.44 -14.44 -13.97
N HIS A 93 -3.50 -13.63 -14.46
CA HIS A 93 -2.80 -12.64 -13.64
C HIS A 93 -3.78 -11.63 -13.04
N ILE A 94 -4.67 -11.04 -13.86
CA ILE A 94 -5.67 -10.09 -13.38
C ILE A 94 -6.70 -10.77 -12.47
N SER A 95 -7.01 -12.04 -12.70
CA SER A 95 -7.98 -12.77 -11.86
C SER A 95 -7.49 -12.98 -10.43
N LEU A 96 -6.18 -12.92 -10.17
CA LEU A 96 -5.64 -12.88 -8.81
C LEU A 96 -6.14 -11.66 -8.03
N TYR A 97 -6.44 -10.56 -8.73
CA TYR A 97 -7.01 -9.33 -8.15
C TYR A 97 -8.55 -9.30 -8.21
N ARG A 98 -9.19 -10.26 -8.93
CA ARG A 98 -10.65 -10.47 -8.93
C ARG A 98 -11.18 -11.05 -7.64
N HIS A 99 -10.36 -11.83 -6.96
CA HIS A 99 -10.69 -12.28 -5.63
C HIS A 99 -10.53 -11.07 -4.74
N ASN A 100 -11.66 -10.35 -4.57
CA ASN A 100 -11.84 -9.53 -3.41
C ASN A 100 -11.38 -10.40 -2.23
N PRO A 101 -10.30 -10.06 -1.50
CA PRO A 101 -9.86 -10.86 -0.37
C PRO A 101 -10.94 -11.03 0.70
N SER A 102 -12.09 -10.33 0.54
CA SER A 102 -13.28 -10.52 1.35
C SER A 102 -14.05 -11.82 1.10
N THR A 103 -13.69 -12.67 0.13
CA THR A 103 -14.48 -13.89 -0.14
C THR A 103 -13.79 -15.22 0.09
N GLN A 104 -12.47 -15.27 0.42
CA GLN A 104 -11.80 -16.52 0.84
C GLN A 104 -10.63 -16.36 1.83
N ALA A 105 -10.51 -15.27 2.54
CA ALA A 105 -10.05 -15.43 3.91
C ALA A 105 -11.09 -16.31 4.61
N PRO A 106 -10.72 -17.27 5.52
CA PRO A 106 -11.71 -17.92 6.33
C PRO A 106 -12.60 -16.80 6.84
N ARG A 107 -13.91 -16.92 6.62
CA ARG A 107 -14.89 -15.98 7.14
C ARG A 107 -14.67 -15.88 8.66
N ASN A 108 -13.65 -15.14 9.02
CA ASN A 108 -13.60 -14.54 10.33
C ASN A 108 -14.80 -13.60 10.28
N SER A 109 -15.91 -14.20 10.74
CA SER A 109 -17.13 -13.50 11.10
C SER A 109 -16.85 -12.02 11.22
N GLU A 110 -17.55 -11.19 10.45
CA GLU A 110 -17.82 -9.78 10.69
C GLU A 110 -17.09 -9.24 11.94
N ARG A 111 -15.76 -9.12 11.86
CA ARG A 111 -15.03 -8.45 12.94
C ARG A 111 -15.37 -6.99 12.75
N ASN A 112 -16.47 -6.59 13.38
CA ASN A 112 -16.80 -5.17 13.52
C ASN A 112 -15.52 -4.48 13.98
N ILE A 113 -14.98 -3.61 13.15
CA ILE A 113 -13.82 -2.81 13.53
C ILE A 113 -14.25 -2.02 14.77
N PRO A 114 -13.53 -2.11 15.90
CA PRO A 114 -13.92 -1.43 17.11
C PRO A 114 -14.05 0.08 16.89
N ALA A 115 -15.08 0.70 17.42
CA ALA A 115 -15.26 2.14 17.34
C ALA A 115 -14.04 2.91 17.87
N ALA A 116 -13.36 2.35 18.87
CA ALA A 116 -12.11 2.89 19.41
C ALA A 116 -10.97 2.94 18.37
N VAL A 117 -10.90 1.97 17.45
CA VAL A 117 -9.95 1.98 16.33
C VAL A 117 -10.40 3.00 15.26
N LEU A 118 -11.71 3.00 14.90
CA LEU A 118 -12.27 3.95 13.94
C LEU A 118 -12.04 5.40 14.36
N SER A 119 -12.09 5.71 15.65
CA SER A 119 -11.82 7.05 16.17
C SER A 119 -10.39 7.54 15.96
N ARG A 120 -9.46 6.66 15.55
CA ARG A 120 -8.05 6.98 15.26
C ARG A 120 -7.77 7.32 13.80
N ILE A 121 -8.73 7.05 12.91
CA ILE A 121 -8.53 7.21 11.46
C ILE A 121 -8.11 8.63 11.08
N GLU A 122 -8.73 9.66 11.68
CA GLU A 122 -8.42 11.07 11.39
C GLU A 122 -6.96 11.47 11.69
N SER A 123 -6.27 10.69 12.52
CA SER A 123 -4.85 10.90 12.85
C SER A 123 -3.89 10.20 11.90
N VAL A 124 -4.39 9.36 10.99
CA VAL A 124 -3.57 8.62 10.03
C VAL A 124 -3.43 9.44 8.74
N VAL A 125 -2.24 9.39 8.15
CA VAL A 125 -1.90 10.18 6.97
C VAL A 125 -1.26 9.31 5.89
N CYS A 126 -1.46 9.70 4.64
CA CYS A 126 -0.71 9.19 3.52
C CYS A 126 0.50 10.09 3.25
N ILE A 127 1.65 9.49 3.01
CA ILE A 127 2.89 10.19 2.74
C ILE A 127 3.34 9.84 1.33
N ASN A 128 3.64 10.85 0.53
CA ASN A 128 4.29 10.71 -0.76
C ASN A 128 5.70 11.30 -0.67
N ALA A 129 6.70 10.48 -0.91
CA ALA A 129 8.10 10.88 -0.91
C ALA A 129 8.67 10.72 -2.32
N ARG A 130 9.16 11.83 -2.89
CA ARG A 130 9.72 11.87 -4.23
C ARG A 130 11.22 12.14 -4.20
N SER A 131 11.96 11.34 -4.95
CA SER A 131 13.34 11.59 -5.37
C SER A 131 13.40 11.75 -6.90
N ASP A 132 14.59 12.01 -7.43
CA ASP A 132 14.79 12.12 -8.90
C ASP A 132 14.47 10.79 -9.62
N GLU A 133 14.62 9.65 -8.93
CA GLU A 133 14.47 8.32 -9.52
C GLU A 133 13.17 7.61 -9.12
N ASN A 134 12.59 7.95 -7.96
CA ASN A 134 11.47 7.21 -7.37
C ASN A 134 10.40 8.13 -6.78
N ASN A 135 9.16 7.63 -6.83
CA ASN A 135 8.04 8.18 -6.09
C ASN A 135 7.43 7.05 -5.25
N VAL A 136 7.56 7.18 -3.93
CA VAL A 136 7.11 6.15 -2.97
C VAL A 136 5.95 6.70 -2.17
N GLN A 137 4.87 5.90 -2.08
CA GLN A 137 3.72 6.19 -1.23
C GLN A 137 3.69 5.20 -0.06
N PHE A 138 3.48 5.72 1.15
CA PHE A 138 3.42 4.95 2.39
C PHE A 138 2.57 5.66 3.44
N SER A 139 2.47 5.09 4.63
CA SER A 139 1.62 5.58 5.70
C SER A 139 2.43 6.26 6.79
N GLY A 140 1.76 7.08 7.56
CA GLY A 140 2.23 7.64 8.81
C GLY A 140 1.06 8.05 9.69
N PHE A 141 1.36 8.62 10.83
CA PHE A 141 0.32 9.14 11.72
C PHE A 141 0.81 10.33 12.56
N ILE A 142 -0.10 11.19 12.89
CA ILE A 142 0.12 12.40 13.67
C ILE A 142 0.25 12.01 15.14
N ILE A 143 1.36 12.37 15.78
CA ILE A 143 1.66 12.07 17.18
C ILE A 143 1.50 13.28 18.11
N ASP A 144 1.36 14.47 17.54
CA ASP A 144 1.27 15.74 18.27
C ASP A 144 0.39 16.73 17.50
N THR A 145 -0.36 17.54 18.21
CA THR A 145 -1.27 18.54 17.59
C THR A 145 -0.54 19.68 16.88
N ASN A 146 0.77 19.84 17.08
CA ASN A 146 1.60 20.80 16.34
C ASN A 146 2.11 20.26 15.00
N GLY A 147 1.68 19.05 14.60
CA GLY A 147 1.93 18.47 13.30
C GLY A 147 3.17 17.61 13.19
N LEU A 148 3.58 16.95 14.27
CA LEU A 148 4.58 15.90 14.20
C LEU A 148 3.95 14.61 13.67
N VAL A 149 4.59 14.03 12.67
CA VAL A 149 4.15 12.78 12.01
C VAL A 149 5.23 11.72 12.19
N LEU A 150 4.86 10.56 12.74
CA LEU A 150 5.71 9.38 12.83
C LEU A 150 5.48 8.48 11.61
N CYS A 151 6.56 7.98 11.02
CA CYS A 151 6.53 7.07 9.87
C CYS A 151 7.80 6.20 9.81
N THR A 152 7.91 5.34 8.80
CA THR A 152 9.11 4.53 8.52
C THR A 152 10.24 5.35 7.90
N ALA A 153 11.49 4.88 8.09
CA ALA A 153 12.69 5.53 7.59
C ALA A 153 13.08 5.06 6.18
N HIS A 154 12.85 3.77 5.85
CA HIS A 154 13.28 3.19 4.58
C HIS A 154 12.57 3.82 3.37
N ASP A 155 11.32 4.25 3.52
CA ASP A 155 10.54 4.90 2.46
C ASP A 155 11.01 6.35 2.17
N LEU A 156 11.84 6.93 3.04
CA LEU A 156 12.38 8.29 2.91
C LEU A 156 13.82 8.33 2.39
N GLU A 157 14.30 7.24 1.79
CA GLU A 157 15.67 7.22 1.27
C GLU A 157 15.78 8.14 0.04
N ASN A 158 16.75 9.08 0.11
CA ASN A 158 17.02 10.07 -0.95
C ASN A 158 15.83 10.99 -1.34
N SER A 159 14.82 11.11 -0.49
CA SER A 159 13.63 11.92 -0.79
C SER A 159 13.94 13.41 -0.69
N GLN A 160 13.63 14.16 -1.75
CA GLN A 160 13.80 15.61 -1.84
C GLN A 160 12.51 16.36 -1.52
N HIS A 161 11.37 15.77 -1.88
CA HIS A 161 10.03 16.34 -1.66
C HIS A 161 9.16 15.35 -0.90
N ILE A 162 8.62 15.78 0.24
CA ILE A 162 7.72 14.97 1.06
C ILE A 162 6.41 15.71 1.19
N THR A 163 5.33 15.07 0.78
CA THR A 163 3.96 15.58 0.90
C THR A 163 3.15 14.65 1.80
N VAL A 164 2.40 15.21 2.71
CA VAL A 164 1.48 14.50 3.62
C VAL A 164 0.06 14.84 3.22
N THR A 165 -0.74 13.82 2.93
CA THR A 165 -2.17 13.93 2.68
C THR A 165 -2.92 13.58 3.96
N LEU A 166 -3.68 14.53 4.48
CA LEU A 166 -4.48 14.41 5.70
C LEU A 166 -5.79 13.66 5.42
N PHE A 167 -6.48 13.25 6.49
CA PHE A 167 -7.79 12.59 6.41
C PHE A 167 -8.82 13.37 5.56
N ASP A 168 -8.86 14.70 5.70
CA ASP A 168 -9.76 15.57 4.94
C ASP A 168 -9.33 15.79 3.47
N GLY A 169 -8.25 15.16 3.02
CA GLY A 169 -7.74 15.23 1.66
C GLY A 169 -6.80 16.39 1.39
N ARG A 170 -6.53 17.27 2.35
CA ARG A 170 -5.54 18.34 2.18
C ARG A 170 -4.14 17.78 2.10
N GLU A 171 -3.38 18.28 1.13
CA GLU A 171 -1.96 17.97 0.96
C GLU A 171 -1.10 19.08 1.55
N VAL A 172 -0.11 18.72 2.36
CA VAL A 172 0.77 19.64 3.04
C VAL A 172 2.22 19.19 2.87
N MET A 173 3.10 20.12 2.54
CA MET A 173 4.55 19.83 2.52
C MET A 173 5.04 19.49 3.93
N ALA A 174 5.87 18.46 4.01
CA ALA A 174 6.49 18.05 5.27
C ALA A 174 8.01 18.20 5.23
N LYS A 175 8.59 18.53 6.37
CA LYS A 175 10.03 18.58 6.58
C LYS A 175 10.46 17.36 7.39
N LEU A 176 11.47 16.65 6.92
CA LEU A 176 12.12 15.59 7.70
C LEU A 176 12.90 16.24 8.87
N LEU A 177 12.53 15.90 10.10
CA LEU A 177 13.23 16.33 11.31
C LEU A 177 14.28 15.32 11.78
N PHE A 178 13.85 14.06 11.90
CA PHE A 178 14.70 12.96 12.38
C PHE A 178 14.46 11.72 11.52
N LYS A 179 15.55 10.98 11.29
CA LYS A 179 15.53 9.70 10.58
C LYS A 179 16.54 8.77 11.25
N ASP A 180 16.10 7.56 11.56
CA ASP A 180 16.95 6.50 12.06
C ASP A 180 16.72 5.22 11.27
N PRO A 181 17.59 4.90 10.29
CA PRO A 181 17.47 3.69 9.48
C PRO A 181 17.65 2.39 10.28
N HIS A 182 18.31 2.42 11.44
CA HIS A 182 18.56 1.22 12.24
C HIS A 182 17.27 0.71 12.87
N VAL A 183 16.49 1.59 13.51
CA VAL A 183 15.18 1.26 14.08
C VAL A 183 14.04 1.41 13.08
N ASP A 184 14.34 1.95 11.88
CA ASP A 184 13.41 2.17 10.77
C ASP A 184 12.27 3.13 11.11
N LEU A 185 12.58 4.22 11.81
CA LEU A 185 11.64 5.27 12.20
C LEU A 185 12.10 6.65 11.75
N SER A 186 11.15 7.51 11.46
CA SER A 186 11.35 8.91 11.08
C SER A 186 10.27 9.80 11.66
N ILE A 187 10.63 11.07 11.93
CA ILE A 187 9.72 12.13 12.31
C ILE A 187 9.70 13.19 11.22
N LEU A 188 8.50 13.49 10.74
CA LEU A 188 8.24 14.61 9.85
C LEU A 188 7.52 15.72 10.62
N GLN A 189 7.70 16.96 10.16
CA GLN A 189 6.95 18.14 10.61
C GLN A 189 6.10 18.68 9.45
N ILE A 190 4.81 18.81 9.65
CA ILE A 190 3.94 19.62 8.79
C ILE A 190 3.67 20.97 9.43
N ALA A 191 3.60 22.03 8.60
CA ALA A 191 3.34 23.39 9.06
C ALA A 191 1.83 23.63 9.29
N LEU A 192 1.19 22.74 10.04
CA LEU A 192 -0.25 22.79 10.30
C LEU A 192 -0.56 22.25 11.69
N LYS A 193 -1.41 22.95 12.44
CA LYS A 193 -2.00 22.42 13.67
C LYS A 193 -3.14 21.45 13.32
N THR A 194 -3.12 20.27 13.92
CA THR A 194 -4.10 19.22 13.71
C THR A 194 -5.02 19.09 14.92
N LYS A 195 -6.26 18.67 14.71
CA LYS A 195 -7.22 18.42 15.80
C LYS A 195 -7.07 17.02 16.37
N ALA A 196 -6.68 16.06 15.52
CA ALA A 196 -6.50 14.66 15.88
C ALA A 196 -5.02 14.32 15.95
N ALA A 197 -4.63 13.61 17.01
CA ALA A 197 -3.30 13.05 17.18
C ALA A 197 -3.39 11.74 18.00
N ILE A 198 -2.48 10.81 17.74
CA ILE A 198 -2.35 9.57 18.52
C ILE A 198 -1.34 9.83 19.63
N HIS A 199 -1.87 9.97 20.86
CA HIS A 199 -1.02 10.15 22.04
C HIS A 199 -0.32 8.82 22.37
N LEU A 200 1.00 8.80 22.24
CA LEU A 200 1.80 7.60 22.43
C LEU A 200 1.89 7.16 23.90
N SER A 201 1.64 8.07 24.85
CA SER A 201 1.61 7.77 26.29
C SER A 201 0.59 6.68 26.68
N GLY A 202 -0.46 6.48 25.86
CA GLY A 202 -1.41 5.38 26.00
C GLY A 202 -0.97 4.09 25.29
N GLY A 203 0.23 4.04 24.72
CA GLY A 203 0.73 2.88 24.01
C GLY A 203 1.05 1.70 24.94
N ARG A 204 0.83 0.49 24.44
CA ARG A 204 1.04 -0.76 25.17
C ARG A 204 2.18 -1.58 24.55
N ASN A 205 3.16 -1.98 25.39
CA ASN A 205 4.36 -2.66 24.94
C ASN A 205 4.23 -4.18 24.76
N LEU A 206 3.34 -4.82 25.53
CA LEU A 206 3.22 -6.28 25.54
C LEU A 206 1.97 -6.71 24.77
N LEU A 207 2.17 -7.61 23.80
CA LEU A 207 1.13 -8.24 23.02
C LEU A 207 1.07 -9.74 23.33
N GLY A 208 -0.15 -10.27 23.39
CA GLY A 208 -0.39 -11.70 23.58
C GLY A 208 -0.38 -12.46 22.25
N MET A 209 0.05 -13.73 22.29
CA MET A 209 -0.12 -14.63 21.14
C MET A 209 -1.62 -14.82 20.85
N GLY A 210 -2.00 -14.70 19.57
CA GLY A 210 -3.39 -14.75 19.13
C GLY A 210 -4.18 -13.45 19.35
N GLU A 211 -3.56 -12.43 19.93
CA GLU A 211 -4.20 -11.14 20.16
C GLU A 211 -4.61 -10.47 18.83
N THR A 212 -5.85 -10.01 18.78
CA THR A 212 -6.36 -9.27 17.62
C THR A 212 -5.84 -7.84 17.61
N ILE A 213 -5.31 -7.44 16.44
CA ILE A 213 -4.77 -6.11 16.19
C ILE A 213 -5.35 -5.54 14.90
N PHE A 214 -5.29 -4.21 14.75
CA PHE A 214 -5.80 -3.48 13.59
C PHE A 214 -4.76 -2.50 13.12
N SER A 215 -4.38 -2.53 11.84
CA SER A 215 -3.60 -1.44 11.24
C SER A 215 -4.51 -0.50 10.47
N VAL A 216 -4.21 0.79 10.53
CA VAL A 216 -4.91 1.83 9.77
C VAL A 216 -3.90 2.56 8.92
N GLY A 217 -4.12 2.65 7.60
CA GLY A 217 -3.14 3.24 6.71
C GLY A 217 -3.65 3.51 5.29
N CYS A 218 -2.69 3.65 4.37
CA CYS A 218 -2.91 3.96 2.98
C CYS A 218 -2.33 2.88 2.04
N PRO A 219 -2.67 1.59 2.21
CA PRO A 219 -2.17 0.55 1.32
C PRO A 219 -2.65 0.83 -0.11
N ASN A 220 -1.76 0.66 -1.09
CA ASN A 220 -2.06 0.88 -2.51
C ASN A 220 -2.71 2.25 -2.80
N ASN A 221 -2.35 3.28 -2.05
CA ASN A 221 -2.94 4.61 -2.08
C ASN A 221 -4.45 4.68 -1.72
N LEU A 222 -4.97 3.62 -1.10
CA LEU A 222 -6.33 3.59 -0.54
C LEU A 222 -6.29 4.15 0.89
N ARG A 223 -6.65 5.41 1.04
CA ARG A 223 -6.66 6.10 2.33
C ARG A 223 -7.66 5.44 3.28
N ASP A 224 -7.38 5.56 4.58
CA ASP A 224 -8.28 5.18 5.66
C ASP A 224 -8.64 3.68 5.68
N THR A 225 -7.76 2.86 5.09
CA THR A 225 -7.97 1.41 5.03
C THR A 225 -7.56 0.75 6.33
N VAL A 226 -8.46 -0.11 6.84
CA VAL A 226 -8.23 -0.87 8.08
C VAL A 226 -8.04 -2.35 7.75
N TYR A 227 -6.92 -2.91 8.19
CA TYR A 227 -6.68 -4.36 8.15
C TYR A 227 -6.68 -4.93 9.57
N ALA A 228 -7.41 -6.02 9.76
CA ALA A 228 -7.37 -6.80 10.99
C ALA A 228 -6.39 -7.96 10.88
N GLY A 229 -5.71 -8.27 11.96
CA GLY A 229 -4.78 -9.37 12.04
C GLY A 229 -4.64 -9.93 13.45
N THR A 230 -3.70 -10.85 13.64
CA THR A 230 -3.40 -11.44 14.95
C THR A 230 -1.89 -11.58 15.14
N ILE A 231 -1.42 -11.41 16.36
CA ILE A 231 -0.04 -11.73 16.73
C ILE A 231 0.14 -13.23 16.65
N ASN A 232 1.07 -13.70 15.82
CA ASN A 232 1.27 -15.13 15.57
C ASN A 232 2.66 -15.67 15.95
N ALA A 233 3.56 -14.79 16.41
CA ALA A 233 4.84 -15.19 16.96
C ALA A 233 5.33 -14.20 18.02
N PRO A 234 6.17 -14.64 18.99
CA PRO A 234 6.85 -13.74 19.90
C PRO A 234 7.80 -12.81 19.13
N PRO A 235 8.26 -11.71 19.75
CA PRO A 235 9.19 -10.80 19.10
C PRO A 235 10.44 -11.54 18.60
N ARG A 236 10.81 -11.26 17.36
CA ARG A 236 12.02 -11.80 16.72
C ARG A 236 13.04 -10.71 16.51
N LYS A 237 14.31 -11.02 16.74
CA LYS A 237 15.39 -10.11 16.34
C LYS A 237 15.64 -10.24 14.84
N MET A 238 15.49 -9.11 14.13
CA MET A 238 15.90 -8.95 12.74
C MET A 238 16.86 -7.75 12.67
N ASN A 239 18.09 -7.98 12.23
CA ASN A 239 19.16 -6.96 12.24
C ASN A 239 19.29 -6.28 13.62
N ASP A 240 19.33 -7.09 14.68
CA ASP A 240 19.39 -6.68 16.09
C ASP A 240 18.18 -5.86 16.62
N GLN A 241 17.14 -5.68 15.82
CA GLN A 241 15.90 -5.01 16.22
C GLN A 241 14.81 -6.03 16.58
N PRO A 242 14.14 -5.87 17.73
CA PRO A 242 12.98 -6.69 18.04
C PRO A 242 11.80 -6.29 17.15
N LEU A 243 11.13 -7.27 16.52
CA LEU A 243 9.94 -7.06 15.73
C LEU A 243 8.86 -8.07 16.13
N TRP A 244 7.62 -7.60 16.29
CA TRP A 244 6.47 -8.49 16.36
C TRP A 244 6.19 -9.09 14.98
N GLN A 245 5.77 -10.36 14.96
CA GLN A 245 5.25 -11.01 13.77
C GLN A 245 3.74 -11.14 13.90
N ALA A 246 3.03 -10.75 12.86
CA ALA A 246 1.58 -10.83 12.80
C ALA A 246 1.10 -11.55 11.53
N SER A 247 -0.01 -12.27 11.66
CA SER A 247 -0.82 -12.71 10.55
C SER A 247 -1.77 -11.57 10.19
N MET A 248 -1.38 -10.77 9.21
CA MET A 248 -2.07 -9.54 8.77
C MET A 248 -1.74 -9.28 7.31
N GLU A 249 -2.71 -8.84 6.54
CA GLU A 249 -2.46 -8.37 5.19
C GLU A 249 -1.64 -7.07 5.22
N ILE A 250 -0.52 -7.07 4.48
CA ILE A 250 0.35 -5.91 4.33
C ILE A 250 0.67 -5.74 2.85
N HIS A 251 0.28 -4.60 2.32
CA HIS A 251 0.47 -4.18 0.94
C HIS A 251 1.47 -3.02 0.84
N HIS A 252 1.86 -2.67 -0.38
CA HIS A 252 2.64 -1.46 -0.61
C HIS A 252 1.85 -0.26 -0.07
N GLY A 253 2.54 0.65 0.61
CA GLY A 253 1.92 1.78 1.27
C GLY A 253 1.47 1.51 2.72
N SER A 254 1.49 0.26 3.20
CA SER A 254 1.19 -0.04 4.61
C SER A 254 2.33 0.31 5.57
N SER A 255 3.58 0.45 5.10
CA SER A 255 4.72 0.86 5.94
C SER A 255 4.39 2.16 6.68
N GLY A 256 4.73 2.26 7.96
CA GLY A 256 4.44 3.42 8.79
C GLY A 256 3.02 3.50 9.37
N SER A 257 2.11 2.59 8.98
CA SER A 257 0.77 2.52 9.57
C SER A 257 0.81 2.25 11.06
N PRO A 258 0.06 3.00 11.91
CA PRO A 258 -0.12 2.65 13.30
C PRO A 258 -0.92 1.35 13.44
N VAL A 259 -0.59 0.56 14.44
CA VAL A 259 -1.29 -0.68 14.80
C VAL A 259 -1.91 -0.52 16.18
N PHE A 260 -3.18 -0.90 16.30
CA PHE A 260 -3.98 -0.75 17.51
C PHE A 260 -4.47 -2.09 18.04
N ASP A 261 -4.70 -2.15 19.35
CA ASP A 261 -5.49 -3.21 19.97
C ASP A 261 -7.02 -2.94 19.81
N VAL A 262 -7.85 -3.83 20.33
CA VAL A 262 -9.31 -3.70 20.28
C VAL A 262 -9.84 -2.46 21.03
N ASN A 263 -9.06 -1.88 21.94
CA ASN A 263 -9.40 -0.70 22.73
C ASN A 263 -8.92 0.62 22.06
N GLY A 264 -8.30 0.52 20.87
CA GLY A 264 -7.74 1.67 20.17
C GLY A 264 -6.44 2.22 20.77
N ASN A 265 -5.78 1.44 21.64
CA ASN A 265 -4.44 1.77 22.11
C ASN A 265 -3.42 1.42 21.03
N ILE A 266 -2.49 2.30 20.77
CA ILE A 266 -1.39 2.01 19.84
C ILE A 266 -0.47 0.95 20.45
N VAL A 267 -0.10 -0.06 19.66
CA VAL A 267 0.72 -1.19 20.12
C VAL A 267 1.98 -1.43 19.27
N ALA A 268 1.98 -0.93 18.04
CA ALA A 268 3.11 -1.08 17.13
C ALA A 268 2.97 -0.14 15.90
N VAL A 269 4.00 -0.17 15.05
CA VAL A 269 3.97 0.44 13.70
C VAL A 269 4.33 -0.62 12.67
N VAL A 270 3.61 -0.65 11.55
CA VAL A 270 3.90 -1.56 10.44
C VAL A 270 5.26 -1.22 9.84
N LYS A 271 6.20 -2.18 9.90
CA LYS A 271 7.49 -2.09 9.20
C LYS A 271 7.37 -2.53 7.76
N GLY A 272 6.70 -3.66 7.54
CA GLY A 272 6.58 -4.26 6.23
C GLY A 272 6.17 -5.73 6.32
N ARG A 273 6.24 -6.41 5.18
CA ARG A 273 5.86 -7.83 5.06
C ARG A 273 7.07 -8.74 4.88
N TYR A 274 6.90 -10.02 5.20
CA TYR A 274 7.86 -11.05 4.83
C TYR A 274 7.87 -11.21 3.30
N ARG A 275 9.06 -11.25 2.70
CA ARG A 275 9.21 -11.41 1.24
C ARG A 275 8.56 -12.74 0.80
N GLY A 276 7.70 -12.65 -0.23
CA GLY A 276 6.99 -13.83 -0.78
C GLY A 276 5.59 -14.07 -0.19
N THR A 277 5.14 -13.30 0.80
CA THR A 277 3.76 -13.36 1.30
C THR A 277 3.16 -11.96 1.46
N THR A 278 1.81 -11.88 1.43
CA THR A 278 1.08 -10.66 1.77
C THR A 278 0.44 -10.75 3.17
N THR A 279 0.50 -11.92 3.80
CA THR A 279 -0.24 -12.25 5.03
C THR A 279 0.63 -12.35 6.28
N THR A 280 1.95 -12.20 6.16
CA THR A 280 2.88 -12.18 7.30
C THR A 280 3.55 -10.83 7.38
N GLY A 281 3.23 -10.09 8.42
CA GLY A 281 3.75 -8.76 8.71
C GLY A 281 4.75 -8.72 9.85
N PHE A 282 5.64 -7.73 9.77
CA PHE A 282 6.55 -7.35 10.85
C PHE A 282 6.19 -5.96 11.35
N LEU A 283 6.14 -5.82 12.68
CA LEU A 283 5.69 -4.62 13.34
C LEU A 283 6.80 -4.14 14.29
N ILE A 284 7.06 -2.84 14.29
CA ILE A 284 7.99 -2.17 15.20
C ILE A 284 7.29 -2.02 16.56
N PRO A 285 7.85 -2.56 17.67
CA PRO A 285 7.24 -2.50 18.98
C PRO A 285 7.18 -1.07 19.56
N MET A 286 6.23 -0.81 20.45
CA MET A 286 6.16 0.48 21.16
C MET A 286 7.41 0.81 21.98
N GLU A 287 8.09 -0.18 22.54
CA GLU A 287 9.36 0.04 23.24
C GLU A 287 10.42 0.68 22.34
N THR A 288 10.55 0.19 21.09
CA THR A 288 11.45 0.77 20.09
C THR A 288 11.05 2.21 19.75
N ILE A 289 9.75 2.47 19.61
CA ILE A 289 9.21 3.80 19.32
C ILE A 289 9.52 4.77 20.48
N PHE A 290 9.28 4.35 21.72
CA PHE A 290 9.59 5.18 22.91
C PHE A 290 11.07 5.49 23.03
N ASN A 291 11.94 4.50 22.80
CA ASN A 291 13.40 4.71 22.85
C ASN A 291 13.85 5.70 21.78
N PHE A 292 13.35 5.56 20.55
CA PHE A 292 13.61 6.49 19.45
C PHE A 292 13.17 7.93 19.79
N LEU A 293 11.96 8.12 20.30
CA LEU A 293 11.45 9.45 20.66
C LEU A 293 12.20 10.05 21.83
N LYS A 294 12.54 9.26 22.85
CA LYS A 294 13.33 9.72 24.01
C LYS A 294 14.71 10.19 23.57
N GLU A 295 15.35 9.48 22.65
CA GLU A 295 16.67 9.83 22.13
C GLU A 295 16.63 11.11 21.29
N LYS A 296 15.63 11.28 20.44
CA LYS A 296 15.52 12.43 19.52
C LYS A 296 14.85 13.66 20.16
N ASN A 297 14.14 13.48 21.28
CA ASN A 297 13.43 14.54 22.04
C ASN A 297 12.63 15.50 21.14
N PRO A 298 11.74 15.01 20.26
CA PRO A 298 11.00 15.86 19.31
C PRO A 298 9.78 16.56 19.93
N LEU A 299 9.35 16.19 21.16
CA LEU A 299 8.14 16.67 21.86
C LEU A 299 8.46 17.74 22.88
#